data_e26f1a9239d0d097e44918a205d68804
#
_entry.id   e26f1a9239d0d097e44918a205d68804
#
_cell.length_a   1.000
_cell.length_b   1.000
_cell.length_c   1.000
_cell.angle_alpha   90.00
_cell.angle_beta   90.00
_cell.angle_gamma   90.00
#
_symmetry.space_group_name_H-M   'P 1'
#
loop_
_entity.id
_entity.type
_entity.pdbx_description
1 polymer ?
#
loop_
_entity_poly.entity_id
_entity_poly.type
_entity_poly.pdbx_seq_one_letter_code
_entity_poly.pdbx_strand_id
1 'polypeptide(L)'
;NLDKADTFLTTLPMAKEFVLKKKLKEIESEFDYVIIDCPPARNNLTTNALTASDYTILPCEATEYGIDSIFAMNEFISNIQQCVNSNLKVAGILFTKKENTSVQKFYVEQFKAALKSYHFFDTEIRKTTIVEKSLTEHQPLIIYGKREEVTKDYIKVADELEKIIKETGK
;
A
#
# COMPACT_ATOMS: atom_id res chain seq x y z
N ASN A 1 -14.15 -15.46 2.41
CA ASN A 1 -14.36 -14.59 3.56
C ASN A 1 -13.03 -14.45 4.33
N LEU A 2 -12.51 -13.22 4.47
CA LEU A 2 -11.21 -12.92 5.09
C LEU A 2 -11.15 -13.37 6.57
N ASP A 3 -12.26 -13.29 7.31
CA ASP A 3 -12.31 -13.74 8.70
C ASP A 3 -12.02 -15.24 8.84
N LYS A 4 -12.53 -16.06 7.89
CA LYS A 4 -12.24 -17.49 7.85
C LYS A 4 -10.76 -17.75 7.53
N ALA A 5 -10.16 -16.95 6.67
CA ALA A 5 -8.74 -17.08 6.35
C ALA A 5 -7.85 -16.71 7.54
N ASP A 6 -8.16 -15.64 8.26
CA ASP A 6 -7.43 -15.25 9.47
C ASP A 6 -7.57 -16.31 10.57
N THR A 7 -8.79 -16.82 10.79
CA THR A 7 -9.04 -17.94 11.73
C THR A 7 -8.25 -19.18 11.33
N PHE A 8 -8.25 -19.55 10.04
CA PHE A 8 -7.46 -20.69 9.55
C PHE A 8 -5.96 -20.50 9.83
N LEU A 9 -5.40 -19.33 9.53
CA LEU A 9 -3.99 -19.04 9.81
C LEU A 9 -3.67 -19.19 11.31
N THR A 10 -4.59 -18.81 12.18
CA THR A 10 -4.40 -18.95 13.64
C THR A 10 -4.33 -20.42 14.08
N THR A 11 -4.98 -21.35 13.36
CA THR A 11 -4.94 -22.79 13.69
C THR A 11 -3.66 -23.49 13.25
N LEU A 12 -2.87 -22.89 12.39
CA LEU A 12 -1.63 -23.48 11.90
C LEU A 12 -0.55 -23.46 13.02
N PRO A 13 0.09 -24.58 13.30
CA PRO A 13 1.07 -24.67 14.40
C PRO A 13 2.39 -23.98 14.08
N MET A 14 2.76 -23.89 12.79
CA MET A 14 4.04 -23.33 12.35
C MET A 14 3.94 -22.71 10.95
N ALA A 15 4.82 -21.74 10.66
CA ALA A 15 5.01 -21.14 9.34
C ALA A 15 3.74 -20.52 8.72
N LYS A 16 2.81 -20.09 9.55
CA LYS A 16 1.55 -19.47 9.14
C LYS A 16 1.76 -18.18 8.34
N GLU A 17 2.88 -17.50 8.55
CA GLU A 17 3.29 -16.27 7.88
C GLU A 17 3.62 -16.48 6.39
N PHE A 18 3.95 -17.70 5.98
CA PHE A 18 4.42 -18.04 4.64
C PHE A 18 3.36 -18.66 3.73
N VAL A 19 2.11 -18.79 4.20
CA VAL A 19 1.04 -19.48 3.45
C VAL A 19 0.79 -18.79 2.12
N LEU A 20 0.60 -17.46 2.13
CA LEU A 20 0.38 -16.70 0.90
C LEU A 20 1.59 -16.75 -0.04
N LYS A 21 2.79 -16.58 0.49
CA LYS A 21 4.04 -16.65 -0.29
C LYS A 21 4.17 -17.98 -1.05
N LYS A 22 3.85 -19.09 -0.38
CA LYS A 22 3.88 -20.42 -1.00
C LYS A 22 2.85 -20.55 -2.12
N LYS A 23 1.65 -19.99 -1.93
CA LYS A 23 0.58 -20.02 -2.93
C LYS A 23 0.87 -19.14 -4.15
N LEU A 24 1.44 -17.97 -3.94
CA LEU A 24 1.81 -17.07 -5.04
C LEU A 24 2.91 -17.67 -5.92
N LYS A 25 3.83 -18.46 -5.36
CA LYS A 25 4.85 -19.18 -6.15
C LYS A 25 4.26 -20.11 -7.21
N GLU A 26 3.06 -20.64 -7.01
CA GLU A 26 2.40 -21.54 -7.96
C GLU A 26 2.00 -20.81 -9.25
N ILE A 27 1.82 -19.48 -9.21
CA ILE A 27 1.35 -18.64 -10.32
C ILE A 27 2.35 -17.52 -10.70
N GLU A 28 3.51 -17.44 -10.04
CA GLU A 28 4.49 -16.36 -10.19
C GLU A 28 4.93 -16.14 -11.66
N SER A 29 5.03 -17.23 -12.45
CA SER A 29 5.41 -17.15 -13.85
C SER A 29 4.33 -16.64 -14.80
N GLU A 30 3.09 -16.45 -14.32
CA GLU A 30 1.95 -16.05 -15.14
C GLU A 30 1.75 -14.53 -15.15
N PHE A 31 2.40 -13.78 -14.24
CA PHE A 31 2.16 -12.36 -14.03
C PHE A 31 3.46 -11.57 -13.86
N ASP A 32 3.52 -10.37 -14.42
CA ASP A 32 4.62 -9.44 -14.20
C ASP A 32 4.54 -8.79 -12.81
N TYR A 33 3.32 -8.53 -12.33
CA TYR A 33 3.04 -7.93 -11.02
C TYR A 33 1.88 -8.62 -10.32
N VAL A 34 1.97 -8.75 -9.01
CA VAL A 34 0.89 -9.17 -8.11
C VAL A 34 0.62 -8.05 -7.12
N ILE A 35 -0.60 -7.52 -7.10
CA ILE A 35 -1.02 -6.48 -6.17
C ILE A 35 -1.87 -7.11 -5.07
N ILE A 36 -1.46 -6.91 -3.81
CA ILE A 36 -2.14 -7.46 -2.64
C ILE A 36 -2.82 -6.30 -1.91
N ASP A 37 -4.15 -6.26 -1.96
CA ASP A 37 -4.94 -5.33 -1.14
C ASP A 37 -5.10 -5.89 0.27
N CYS A 38 -4.69 -5.09 1.27
CA CYS A 38 -4.63 -5.50 2.66
C CYS A 38 -5.70 -4.80 3.50
N PRO A 39 -6.31 -5.51 4.48
CA PRO A 39 -7.16 -4.85 5.46
C PRO A 39 -6.34 -3.87 6.32
N PRO A 40 -6.95 -2.81 6.87
CA PRO A 40 -6.27 -1.83 7.70
C PRO A 40 -5.99 -2.36 9.12
N ALA A 41 -5.46 -3.57 9.23
CA ALA A 41 -5.22 -4.27 10.49
C ALA A 41 -3.86 -4.95 10.49
N ARG A 42 -3.20 -4.95 11.65
CA ARG A 42 -1.92 -5.66 11.88
C ARG A 42 -2.20 -7.08 12.37
N ASN A 43 -2.74 -7.91 11.50
CA ASN A 43 -3.15 -9.29 11.78
C ASN A 43 -2.36 -10.30 10.92
N ASN A 44 -2.73 -11.58 11.00
CA ASN A 44 -2.06 -12.65 10.23
C ASN A 44 -2.19 -12.43 8.70
N LEU A 45 -3.28 -11.83 8.22
CA LEU A 45 -3.45 -11.55 6.78
C LEU A 45 -2.44 -10.52 6.29
N THR A 46 -2.31 -9.40 7.01
CA THR A 46 -1.32 -8.37 6.68
C THR A 46 0.11 -8.89 6.84
N THR A 47 0.36 -9.73 7.86
CA THR A 47 1.66 -10.42 8.01
C THR A 47 1.95 -11.28 6.79
N ASN A 48 1.00 -12.09 6.32
CA ASN A 48 1.17 -12.91 5.12
C ASN A 48 1.43 -12.07 3.86
N ALA A 49 0.69 -10.98 3.69
CA ALA A 49 0.87 -10.08 2.57
C ALA A 49 2.29 -9.49 2.53
N LEU A 50 2.76 -8.91 3.64
CA LEU A 50 4.10 -8.33 3.74
C LEU A 50 5.22 -9.39 3.64
N THR A 51 4.97 -10.62 4.12
CA THR A 51 5.91 -11.74 3.97
C THR A 51 6.06 -12.19 2.51
N ALA A 52 4.99 -12.07 1.74
CA ALA A 52 4.97 -12.46 0.33
C ALA A 52 5.43 -11.36 -0.62
N SER A 53 5.44 -10.11 -0.19
CA SER A 53 5.71 -8.94 -1.03
C SER A 53 7.19 -8.60 -1.12
N ASP A 54 7.61 -8.03 -2.26
CA ASP A 54 8.91 -7.41 -2.46
C ASP A 54 8.87 -5.92 -2.07
N TYR A 55 7.72 -5.28 -2.32
CA TYR A 55 7.50 -3.86 -2.04
C TYR A 55 6.18 -3.65 -1.30
N THR A 56 6.14 -2.60 -0.48
CA THR A 56 4.90 -2.08 0.10
C THR A 56 4.79 -0.58 -0.12
N ILE A 57 3.58 -0.10 -0.42
CA ILE A 57 3.23 1.32 -0.45
C ILE A 57 2.45 1.62 0.82
N LEU A 58 2.66 2.79 1.40
CA LEU A 58 1.94 3.28 2.57
C LEU A 58 0.98 4.40 2.17
N PRO A 59 -0.26 4.06 1.76
CA PRO A 59 -1.26 5.09 1.47
C PRO A 59 -1.75 5.72 2.76
N CYS A 60 -1.82 7.05 2.79
CA CYS A 60 -2.34 7.77 3.95
C CYS A 60 -3.01 9.09 3.56
N GLU A 61 -3.86 9.58 4.44
CA GLU A 61 -4.39 10.95 4.37
C GLU A 61 -3.46 11.89 5.17
N ALA A 62 -3.24 13.11 4.67
CA ALA A 62 -2.45 14.12 5.36
C ALA A 62 -3.27 14.72 6.52
N THR A 63 -3.34 14.01 7.64
CA THR A 63 -4.04 14.34 8.88
C THR A 63 -3.20 13.95 10.09
N GLU A 64 -3.55 14.43 11.27
CA GLU A 64 -2.89 14.04 12.53
C GLU A 64 -2.91 12.51 12.73
N TYR A 65 -4.06 11.88 12.58
CA TYR A 65 -4.20 10.41 12.71
C TYR A 65 -3.40 9.64 11.65
N GLY A 66 -3.18 10.24 10.48
CA GLY A 66 -2.37 9.65 9.42
C GLY A 66 -0.91 9.48 9.85
N ILE A 67 -0.33 10.46 10.54
CA ILE A 67 1.06 10.40 11.04
C ILE A 67 1.21 9.22 12.02
N ASP A 68 0.34 9.12 13.02
CA ASP A 68 0.38 8.05 14.01
C ASP A 68 0.22 6.67 13.37
N SER A 69 -0.66 6.57 12.38
CA SER A 69 -0.89 5.33 11.62
C SER A 69 0.36 4.89 10.86
N ILE A 70 1.11 5.82 10.26
CA ILE A 70 2.36 5.50 9.56
C ILE A 70 3.45 5.07 10.54
N PHE A 71 3.60 5.72 11.69
CA PHE A 71 4.56 5.29 12.71
C PHE A 71 4.26 3.87 13.20
N ALA A 72 3.01 3.57 13.51
CA ALA A 72 2.60 2.24 13.94
C ALA A 72 2.79 1.16 12.85
N MET A 73 2.58 1.52 11.57
CA MET A 73 2.81 0.62 10.45
C MET A 73 4.31 0.42 10.20
N ASN A 74 5.11 1.46 10.36
CA ASN A 74 6.57 1.37 10.23
C ASN A 74 7.18 0.37 11.23
N GLU A 75 6.77 0.43 12.49
CA GLU A 75 7.20 -0.54 13.50
C GLU A 75 6.82 -1.98 13.09
N PHE A 76 5.61 -2.18 12.62
CA PHE A 76 5.14 -3.46 12.15
C PHE A 76 5.94 -3.99 10.95
N ILE A 77 6.20 -3.15 9.94
CA ILE A 77 7.02 -3.49 8.77
C ILE A 77 8.44 -3.82 9.20
N SER A 78 9.04 -3.04 10.11
CA SER A 78 10.39 -3.28 10.62
C SER A 78 10.49 -4.66 11.29
N ASN A 79 9.50 -5.07 12.04
CA ASN A 79 9.44 -6.42 12.63
C ASN A 79 9.36 -7.50 11.54
N ILE A 80 8.56 -7.30 10.49
CA ILE A 80 8.50 -8.22 9.35
C ILE A 80 9.85 -8.32 8.64
N GLN A 81 10.52 -7.20 8.39
CA GLN A 81 11.84 -7.17 7.75
C GLN A 81 12.90 -7.90 8.58
N GLN A 82 12.88 -7.74 9.89
CA GLN A 82 13.86 -8.37 10.79
C GLN A 82 13.63 -9.87 10.97
N CYS A 83 12.37 -10.31 11.04
CA CYS A 83 12.05 -11.66 11.47
C CYS A 83 11.65 -12.60 10.32
N VAL A 84 11.08 -12.09 9.23
CA VAL A 84 10.34 -12.91 8.26
C VAL A 84 10.72 -12.63 6.81
N ASN A 85 10.84 -11.34 6.41
CA ASN A 85 11.11 -10.95 5.04
C ASN A 85 12.10 -9.77 4.97
N SER A 86 13.39 -10.07 5.06
CA SER A 86 14.45 -9.06 5.02
C SER A 86 14.57 -8.31 3.68
N ASN A 87 13.96 -8.83 2.62
CA ASN A 87 13.99 -8.22 1.29
C ASN A 87 12.84 -7.24 1.06
N LEU A 88 11.85 -7.20 1.95
CA LEU A 88 10.72 -6.26 1.84
C LEU A 88 11.22 -4.82 1.83
N LYS A 89 10.82 -4.05 0.83
CA LYS A 89 11.15 -2.62 0.71
C LYS A 89 9.90 -1.77 0.85
N VAL A 90 10.02 -0.63 1.51
CA VAL A 90 8.96 0.40 1.49
C VAL A 90 9.20 1.26 0.25
N ALA A 91 8.34 1.16 -0.75
CA ALA A 91 8.43 1.96 -1.98
C ALA A 91 8.21 3.45 -1.69
N GLY A 92 7.34 3.76 -0.74
CA GLY A 92 7.12 5.14 -0.30
C GLY A 92 5.77 5.35 0.37
N ILE A 93 5.58 6.58 0.82
CA ILE A 93 4.33 7.10 1.38
C ILE A 93 3.56 7.80 0.27
N LEU A 94 2.33 7.40 0.04
CA LEU A 94 1.43 7.96 -0.97
C LEU A 94 0.30 8.74 -0.30
N PHE A 95 0.27 10.06 -0.47
CA PHE A 95 -0.85 10.85 0.00
C PHE A 95 -2.09 10.64 -0.87
N THR A 96 -3.19 10.30 -0.21
CA THR A 96 -4.49 10.07 -0.83
C THR A 96 -5.54 11.04 -0.31
N LYS A 97 -6.67 11.14 -1.01
CA LYS A 97 -7.77 12.08 -0.71
C LYS A 97 -7.28 13.52 -0.52
N LYS A 98 -6.33 13.92 -1.35
CA LYS A 98 -5.73 15.25 -1.28
C LYS A 98 -6.72 16.35 -1.64
N GLU A 99 -6.82 17.33 -0.75
CA GLU A 99 -7.54 18.59 -0.92
C GLU A 99 -6.53 19.74 -0.82
N ASN A 100 -6.78 20.83 -1.53
CA ASN A 100 -5.87 21.99 -1.50
C ASN A 100 -6.18 22.94 -0.34
N THR A 101 -6.16 22.43 0.89
CA THR A 101 -6.40 23.21 2.12
C THR A 101 -5.08 23.54 2.83
N SER A 102 -5.07 24.65 3.60
CA SER A 102 -3.92 25.03 4.43
C SER A 102 -3.61 23.98 5.50
N VAL A 103 -4.63 23.35 6.04
CA VAL A 103 -4.50 22.30 7.06
C VAL A 103 -3.78 21.07 6.50
N GLN A 104 -4.19 20.60 5.32
CA GLN A 104 -3.47 19.46 4.71
C GLN A 104 -2.04 19.80 4.30
N LYS A 105 -1.78 21.02 3.80
CA LYS A 105 -0.41 21.46 3.51
C LYS A 105 0.46 21.41 4.75
N PHE A 106 -0.05 21.91 5.89
CA PHE A 106 0.64 21.84 7.17
C PHE A 106 0.98 20.38 7.55
N TYR A 107 0.02 19.45 7.47
CA TYR A 107 0.29 18.04 7.79
C TYR A 107 1.27 17.39 6.84
N VAL A 108 1.22 17.66 5.54
CA VAL A 108 2.23 17.16 4.58
C VAL A 108 3.65 17.59 4.98
N GLU A 109 3.84 18.83 5.40
CA GLU A 109 5.12 19.32 5.90
C GLU A 109 5.54 18.60 7.18
N GLN A 110 4.61 18.37 8.12
CA GLN A 110 4.87 17.61 9.34
C GLN A 110 5.28 16.15 9.04
N PHE A 111 4.59 15.46 8.11
CA PHE A 111 4.97 14.13 7.66
C PHE A 111 6.39 14.10 7.10
N LYS A 112 6.70 14.99 6.17
CA LYS A 112 8.02 15.07 5.54
C LYS A 112 9.13 15.40 6.55
N ALA A 113 8.82 16.22 7.55
CA ALA A 113 9.77 16.56 8.62
C ALA A 113 10.01 15.38 9.58
N ALA A 114 8.97 14.63 9.93
CA ALA A 114 9.04 13.51 10.87
C ALA A 114 9.61 12.22 10.23
N LEU A 115 9.39 12.01 8.93
CA LEU A 115 9.69 10.77 8.21
C LEU A 115 10.72 10.99 7.09
N LYS A 116 11.80 11.72 7.38
CA LYS A 116 12.85 12.10 6.40
C LYS A 116 13.54 10.92 5.71
N SER A 117 13.53 9.75 6.31
CA SER A 117 14.13 8.52 5.75
C SER A 117 13.24 7.83 4.73
N TYR A 118 11.97 8.24 4.62
CA TYR A 118 11.04 7.66 3.68
C TYR A 118 11.00 8.44 2.37
N HIS A 119 10.87 7.70 1.29
CA HIS A 119 10.45 8.28 0.02
C HIS A 119 8.97 8.68 0.11
N PHE A 120 8.63 9.84 -0.40
CA PHE A 120 7.26 10.28 -0.61
C PHE A 120 7.01 10.30 -2.11
N PHE A 121 5.92 9.70 -2.57
CA PHE A 121 5.51 9.82 -3.96
C PHE A 121 5.36 11.29 -4.33
N ASP A 122 5.87 11.69 -5.48
CA ASP A 122 5.70 13.05 -6.01
C ASP A 122 4.23 13.30 -6.38
N THR A 123 3.55 12.24 -6.84
CA THR A 123 2.13 12.27 -7.19
C THR A 123 1.26 12.03 -5.95
N GLU A 124 0.30 12.92 -5.72
CA GLU A 124 -0.73 12.78 -4.69
C GLU A 124 -2.07 12.43 -5.35
N ILE A 125 -2.85 11.50 -4.78
CA ILE A 125 -4.19 11.16 -5.27
C ILE A 125 -5.20 12.15 -4.73
N ARG A 126 -5.81 12.93 -5.61
CA ARG A 126 -6.83 13.92 -5.23
C ARG A 126 -8.13 13.30 -4.72
N LYS A 127 -8.79 13.99 -3.81
CA LYS A 127 -10.13 13.63 -3.37
C LYS A 127 -11.14 14.01 -4.46
N THR A 128 -12.03 13.08 -4.82
CA THR A 128 -13.07 13.30 -5.81
C THR A 128 -14.18 12.28 -5.66
N THR A 129 -15.41 12.66 -5.98
CA THR A 129 -16.57 11.77 -5.99
C THR A 129 -16.57 10.79 -7.16
N ILE A 130 -15.70 10.97 -8.16
CA ILE A 130 -15.60 10.06 -9.31
C ILE A 130 -15.15 8.66 -8.89
N VAL A 131 -14.24 8.57 -7.90
CA VAL A 131 -13.81 7.28 -7.34
C VAL A 131 -14.98 6.55 -6.70
N GLU A 132 -15.78 7.24 -5.88
CA GLU A 132 -16.95 6.67 -5.23
C GLU A 132 -18.00 6.22 -6.26
N LYS A 133 -18.24 7.02 -7.31
CA LYS A 133 -19.15 6.67 -8.39
C LYS A 133 -18.69 5.45 -9.17
N SER A 134 -17.39 5.34 -9.47
CA SER A 134 -16.85 4.16 -10.16
C SER A 134 -17.08 2.87 -9.35
N LEU A 135 -16.96 2.93 -8.02
CA LEU A 135 -17.27 1.81 -7.12
C LEU A 135 -18.76 1.46 -7.16
N THR A 136 -19.66 2.46 -7.13
CA THR A 136 -21.12 2.24 -7.21
C THR A 136 -21.50 1.58 -8.53
N GLU A 137 -20.86 1.97 -9.63
CA GLU A 137 -21.10 1.41 -10.96
C GLU A 137 -20.32 0.09 -11.21
N HIS A 138 -19.60 -0.41 -10.22
CA HIS A 138 -18.74 -1.60 -10.33
C HIS A 138 -17.80 -1.58 -11.55
N GLN A 139 -17.30 -0.40 -11.89
CA GLN A 139 -16.37 -0.22 -13.01
C GLN A 139 -15.00 0.26 -12.52
N PRO A 140 -13.91 -0.28 -13.07
CA PRO A 140 -12.58 0.25 -12.79
C PRO A 140 -12.50 1.75 -13.15
N LEU A 141 -11.85 2.54 -12.30
CA LEU A 141 -11.71 3.98 -12.48
C LEU A 141 -11.11 4.34 -13.85
N ILE A 142 -10.15 3.55 -14.35
CA ILE A 142 -9.52 3.75 -15.64
C ILE A 142 -10.49 3.63 -16.83
N ILE A 143 -11.62 2.94 -16.64
CA ILE A 143 -12.68 2.80 -17.64
C ILE A 143 -13.75 3.87 -17.41
N TYR A 144 -14.27 3.95 -16.18
CA TYR A 144 -15.36 4.86 -15.80
C TYR A 144 -14.96 6.32 -15.93
N GLY A 145 -13.83 6.69 -15.36
CA GLY A 145 -13.30 8.05 -15.32
C GLY A 145 -12.09 8.25 -16.24
N LYS A 146 -12.05 7.67 -17.44
CA LYS A 146 -10.87 7.66 -18.33
C LYS A 146 -10.26 9.04 -18.60
N ARG A 147 -11.07 10.10 -18.62
CA ARG A 147 -10.62 11.49 -18.88
C ARG A 147 -10.43 12.30 -17.61
N GLU A 148 -10.75 11.75 -16.46
CA GLU A 148 -10.70 12.45 -15.19
C GLU A 148 -9.26 12.63 -14.70
N GLU A 149 -9.02 13.74 -14.03
CA GLU A 149 -7.70 14.05 -13.50
C GLU A 149 -7.22 13.05 -12.42
N VAL A 150 -8.14 12.51 -11.62
CA VAL A 150 -7.81 11.47 -10.63
C VAL A 150 -7.31 10.19 -11.30
N THR A 151 -7.82 9.85 -12.47
CA THR A 151 -7.33 8.69 -13.24
C THR A 151 -5.89 8.92 -13.70
N LYS A 152 -5.56 10.15 -14.10
CA LYS A 152 -4.19 10.53 -14.43
C LYS A 152 -3.27 10.48 -13.20
N ASP A 153 -3.78 10.82 -12.00
CA ASP A 153 -3.01 10.69 -10.77
C ASP A 153 -2.62 9.22 -10.52
N TYR A 154 -3.57 8.28 -10.64
CA TYR A 154 -3.28 6.85 -10.49
C TYR A 154 -2.29 6.32 -11.53
N ILE A 155 -2.39 6.76 -12.80
CA ILE A 155 -1.43 6.38 -13.85
C ILE A 155 -0.03 6.87 -13.49
N LYS A 156 0.11 8.13 -13.07
CA LYS A 156 1.40 8.69 -12.66
C LYS A 156 2.01 7.95 -11.45
N VAL A 157 1.17 7.56 -10.48
CA VAL A 157 1.64 6.75 -9.34
C VAL A 157 2.15 5.40 -9.82
N ALA A 158 1.48 4.76 -10.78
CA ALA A 158 1.94 3.50 -11.35
C ALA A 158 3.29 3.66 -12.06
N ASP A 159 3.45 4.70 -12.88
CA ASP A 159 4.71 5.01 -13.58
C ASP A 159 5.86 5.28 -12.58
N GLU A 160 5.57 6.04 -11.52
CA GLU A 160 6.52 6.35 -10.44
C GLU A 160 6.93 5.09 -9.67
N LEU A 161 5.97 4.22 -9.34
CA LEU A 161 6.23 2.94 -8.70
C LEU A 161 7.11 2.03 -9.56
N GLU A 162 6.81 1.91 -10.85
CA GLU A 162 7.64 1.12 -11.77
C GLU A 162 9.08 1.63 -11.82
N LYS A 163 9.28 2.94 -11.81
CA LYS A 163 10.62 3.54 -11.76
C LYS A 163 11.34 3.18 -10.48
N ILE A 164 10.68 3.29 -9.32
CA ILE A 164 11.25 2.91 -8.02
C ILE A 164 11.67 1.44 -8.02
N ILE A 165 10.82 0.54 -8.53
CA ILE A 165 11.10 -0.90 -8.61
C ILE A 165 12.33 -1.16 -9.50
N LYS A 166 12.40 -0.52 -10.67
CA LYS A 166 13.54 -0.67 -11.60
C LYS A 166 14.87 -0.17 -11.00
N GLU A 167 14.83 0.91 -10.23
CA GLU A 167 16.02 1.51 -9.61
C GLU A 167 16.51 0.72 -8.37
N THR A 168 15.59 0.11 -7.62
CA THR A 168 15.89 -0.55 -6.34
C THR A 168 15.88 -2.07 -6.43
N GLY A 169 15.38 -2.65 -7.52
CA GLY A 169 15.27 -4.09 -7.75
C GLY A 169 16.53 -4.77 -8.31
N LYS A 170 17.65 -4.03 -8.43
CA LYS A 170 18.95 -4.57 -8.87
C LYS A 170 19.75 -5.14 -7.72
#